data_41e96f6ad1a38d20a7b04f338d6b9101
#
_entry.id   41e96f6ad1a38d20a7b04f338d6b9101
#
_cell.length_a   1.000
_cell.length_b   1.000
_cell.length_c   1.000
_cell.angle_alpha   90.00
_cell.angle_beta   90.00
_cell.angle_gamma   90.00
#
_symmetry.space_group_name_H-M   'P 1'
#
loop_
_entity.id
_entity.type
_entity.pdbx_description
1 polymer ?
#
loop_
_entity_poly.entity_id
_entity_poly.type
_entity_poly.pdbx_seq_one_letter_code
_entity_poly.pdbx_strand_id
1 'polypeptide(L)'
;MGRTEQSIFEQFPYWRAAMAPLSPPEPAEILVFVGCGTSYNLALSLAALANASGRPAIAVPGGEWASSPGSYWPRWQKAHVVALSRSGETTETVAAAKASRAAGAYVTAITVEKASALAANCDRMLAAETHPAEGIVMTSSSSLMLLLGIGLLGYAVPPALVDTARGVLEDLDARLPALIADRSHFVYLGGGPLYGVALEGALKLMEMSQIFTQAFHPLEYRHGPVSLVDERTAAIMLYSAARQEAEAKLVGELQDKGARVIAFGGPGDASFEVPCDPPLFGLACLPALQLLGERAAQARNIDTVAPRHLTKVVTLA
;
A
#
# COMPACT_ATOMS: atom_id res chain seq x y z
N MET A 1 11.06 -17.50 -13.69
CA MET A 1 10.41 -16.34 -13.05
C MET A 1 9.07 -16.12 -13.75
N GLY A 2 7.97 -16.14 -12.99
CA GLY A 2 6.64 -15.85 -13.48
C GLY A 2 6.46 -14.36 -13.78
N ARG A 3 5.40 -13.97 -14.51
CA ARG A 3 5.16 -12.56 -14.87
C ARG A 3 4.99 -11.66 -13.64
N THR A 4 4.26 -12.11 -12.62
CA THR A 4 4.06 -11.36 -11.37
C THR A 4 5.38 -11.17 -10.65
N GLU A 5 6.17 -12.24 -10.48
CA GLU A 5 7.49 -12.20 -9.88
C GLU A 5 8.44 -11.26 -10.66
N GLN A 6 8.43 -11.32 -12.00
CA GLN A 6 9.20 -10.41 -12.84
C GLN A 6 8.83 -8.95 -12.56
N SER A 7 7.54 -8.63 -12.51
CA SER A 7 7.05 -7.28 -12.22
C SER A 7 7.45 -6.80 -10.81
N ILE A 8 7.64 -7.70 -9.84
CA ILE A 8 8.13 -7.37 -8.50
C ILE A 8 9.62 -7.05 -8.51
N PHE A 9 10.45 -7.92 -9.12
CA PHE A 9 11.90 -7.76 -9.10
C PHE A 9 12.40 -6.65 -10.04
N GLU A 10 11.70 -6.41 -11.15
CA GLU A 10 12.13 -5.47 -12.18
C GLU A 10 11.44 -4.11 -12.11
N GLN A 11 10.73 -3.76 -11.00
CA GLN A 11 10.03 -2.48 -10.85
C GLN A 11 10.94 -1.27 -10.65
N PHE A 12 12.16 -1.44 -10.19
CA PHE A 12 13.04 -0.37 -9.73
C PHE A 12 13.50 0.64 -10.81
N PRO A 13 13.71 0.28 -12.09
CA PRO A 13 13.93 1.26 -13.14
C PRO A 13 12.78 2.25 -13.31
N TYR A 14 11.53 1.78 -13.14
CA TYR A 14 10.33 2.62 -13.21
C TYR A 14 10.24 3.60 -12.03
N TRP A 15 10.70 3.18 -10.83
CA TRP A 15 10.81 4.11 -9.69
C TRP A 15 11.77 5.24 -10.03
N ARG A 16 12.99 4.92 -10.53
CA ARG A 16 13.98 5.94 -10.91
C ARG A 16 13.43 6.92 -11.94
N ALA A 17 12.68 6.45 -12.90
CA ALA A 17 12.04 7.31 -13.91
C ALA A 17 10.94 8.22 -13.33
N ALA A 18 10.28 7.81 -12.24
CA ALA A 18 9.21 8.55 -11.59
C ALA A 18 9.66 9.49 -10.45
N MET A 19 10.95 9.51 -10.09
CA MET A 19 11.52 10.30 -8.98
C MET A 19 11.72 11.79 -9.29
N ALA A 20 11.05 12.35 -10.27
CA ALA A 20 11.13 13.78 -10.54
C ALA A 20 10.47 14.59 -9.41
N PRO A 21 11.01 15.77 -9.05
CA PRO A 21 10.37 16.67 -8.10
C PRO A 21 8.96 17.04 -8.56
N LEU A 22 8.00 16.95 -7.66
CA LEU A 22 6.60 17.29 -7.92
C LEU A 22 6.25 18.60 -7.21
N SER A 23 5.40 19.42 -7.83
CA SER A 23 4.81 20.56 -7.15
C SER A 23 3.90 20.08 -6.02
N PRO A 24 3.81 20.81 -4.89
CA PRO A 24 2.92 20.45 -3.79
C PRO A 24 1.44 20.41 -4.24
N PRO A 25 0.55 19.85 -3.41
CA PRO A 25 -0.89 19.92 -3.66
C PRO A 25 -1.39 21.37 -3.62
N GLU A 26 -2.44 21.67 -4.36
CA GLU A 26 -3.11 22.97 -4.27
C GLU A 26 -3.60 23.22 -2.83
N PRO A 27 -3.55 24.48 -2.36
CA PRO A 27 -4.05 24.85 -1.05
C PRO A 27 -5.54 24.50 -0.90
N ALA A 28 -5.88 23.81 0.18
CA ALA A 28 -7.26 23.43 0.51
C ALA A 28 -7.42 23.32 2.03
N GLU A 29 -8.68 23.26 2.50
CA GLU A 29 -8.95 23.05 3.92
C GLU A 29 -8.53 21.65 4.38
N ILE A 30 -8.62 20.68 3.47
CA ILE A 30 -8.27 19.28 3.72
C ILE A 30 -7.84 18.60 2.42
N LEU A 31 -6.91 17.67 2.52
CA LEU A 31 -6.63 16.71 1.45
C LEU A 31 -7.52 15.47 1.64
N VAL A 32 -8.17 15.03 0.59
CA VAL A 32 -8.98 13.80 0.61
C VAL A 32 -8.41 12.82 -0.41
N PHE A 33 -7.81 11.76 0.08
CA PHE A 33 -7.30 10.69 -0.76
C PHE A 33 -8.41 9.67 -1.01
N VAL A 34 -8.73 9.38 -2.26
CA VAL A 34 -9.78 8.42 -2.63
C VAL A 34 -9.25 7.32 -3.55
N GLY A 35 -9.75 6.11 -3.37
CA GLY A 35 -9.39 4.97 -4.19
C GLY A 35 -10.18 3.72 -3.80
N CYS A 36 -9.96 2.60 -4.50
CA CYS A 36 -10.57 1.31 -4.21
C CYS A 36 -9.51 0.22 -4.08
N GLY A 37 -9.68 -0.75 -3.16
CA GLY A 37 -8.73 -1.83 -2.93
C GLY A 37 -7.31 -1.32 -2.64
N THR A 38 -6.32 -1.78 -3.39
CA THR A 38 -4.93 -1.28 -3.32
C THR A 38 -4.87 0.24 -3.27
N SER A 39 -5.58 0.93 -4.16
CA SER A 39 -5.55 2.40 -4.22
C SER A 39 -6.09 3.05 -2.94
N TYR A 40 -7.06 2.44 -2.27
CA TYR A 40 -7.53 2.89 -0.97
C TYR A 40 -6.51 2.61 0.15
N ASN A 41 -5.85 1.46 0.13
CA ASN A 41 -4.78 1.16 1.08
C ASN A 41 -3.63 2.17 0.99
N LEU A 42 -3.23 2.54 -0.24
CA LEU A 42 -2.24 3.60 -0.47
C LEU A 42 -2.75 4.96 0.00
N ALA A 43 -4.03 5.27 -0.22
CA ALA A 43 -4.68 6.50 0.24
C ALA A 43 -4.59 6.65 1.77
N LEU A 44 -4.78 5.57 2.54
CA LEU A 44 -4.63 5.56 4.00
C LEU A 44 -3.20 5.95 4.42
N SER A 45 -2.19 5.38 3.77
CA SER A 45 -0.79 5.73 4.03
C SER A 45 -0.49 7.19 3.72
N LEU A 46 -0.97 7.69 2.57
CA LEU A 46 -0.75 9.07 2.13
C LEU A 46 -1.47 10.08 3.04
N ALA A 47 -2.70 9.79 3.45
CA ALA A 47 -3.42 10.65 4.40
C ALA A 47 -2.69 10.74 5.75
N ALA A 48 -2.18 9.62 6.26
CA ALA A 48 -1.40 9.62 7.49
C ALA A 48 -0.07 10.39 7.36
N LEU A 49 0.62 10.29 6.21
CA LEU A 49 1.83 11.07 5.91
C LEU A 49 1.52 12.57 5.80
N ALA A 50 0.41 12.93 5.16
CA ALA A 50 -0.04 14.34 5.07
C ALA A 50 -0.28 14.92 6.46
N ASN A 51 -1.02 14.21 7.32
CA ASN A 51 -1.27 14.63 8.71
C ASN A 51 0.04 14.76 9.50
N ALA A 52 0.98 13.84 9.33
CA ALA A 52 2.29 13.91 9.98
C ALA A 52 3.11 15.14 9.55
N SER A 53 2.88 15.67 8.33
CA SER A 53 3.47 16.92 7.84
C SER A 53 2.68 18.18 8.20
N GLY A 54 1.63 18.08 9.04
CA GLY A 54 0.79 19.19 9.46
C GLY A 54 -0.30 19.60 8.44
N ARG A 55 -0.57 18.78 7.42
CA ARG A 55 -1.64 19.02 6.44
C ARG A 55 -2.84 18.14 6.76
N PRO A 56 -4.00 18.71 7.14
CA PRO A 56 -5.20 17.93 7.41
C PRO A 56 -5.57 17.02 6.24
N ALA A 57 -5.73 15.72 6.50
CA ALA A 57 -6.04 14.76 5.46
C ALA A 57 -6.87 13.58 5.98
N ILE A 58 -7.71 13.04 5.11
CA ILE A 58 -8.44 11.79 5.30
C ILE A 58 -8.30 10.89 4.07
N ALA A 59 -8.51 9.59 4.26
CA ALA A 59 -8.67 8.64 3.17
C ALA A 59 -10.09 8.10 3.19
N VAL A 60 -10.72 8.02 2.02
CA VAL A 60 -12.10 7.56 1.88
C VAL A 60 -12.20 6.59 0.70
N PRO A 61 -12.94 5.46 0.83
CA PRO A 61 -13.21 4.59 -0.32
C PRO A 61 -13.92 5.37 -1.45
N GLY A 62 -13.55 5.09 -2.70
CA GLY A 62 -14.05 5.82 -3.86
C GLY A 62 -15.57 5.85 -3.95
N GLY A 63 -16.23 4.71 -3.71
CA GLY A 63 -17.70 4.61 -3.73
C GLY A 63 -18.39 5.43 -2.63
N GLU A 64 -17.80 5.44 -1.43
CA GLU A 64 -18.30 6.23 -0.30
C GLU A 64 -18.18 7.73 -0.56
N TRP A 65 -17.03 8.16 -1.09
CA TRP A 65 -16.84 9.57 -1.45
C TRP A 65 -17.76 10.00 -2.59
N ALA A 66 -17.97 9.15 -3.58
CA ALA A 66 -18.87 9.45 -4.71
C ALA A 66 -20.32 9.62 -4.28
N SER A 67 -20.79 8.86 -3.28
CA SER A 67 -22.19 8.83 -2.86
C SER A 67 -22.51 9.72 -1.66
N SER A 68 -21.56 9.87 -0.71
CA SER A 68 -21.85 10.52 0.58
C SER A 68 -20.65 11.32 1.11
N PRO A 69 -20.03 12.24 0.32
CA PRO A 69 -18.83 12.96 0.74
C PRO A 69 -19.04 13.80 2.01
N GLY A 70 -20.25 14.33 2.21
CA GLY A 70 -20.63 15.12 3.38
C GLY A 70 -20.58 14.34 4.70
N SER A 71 -20.68 13.01 4.66
CA SER A 71 -20.52 12.15 5.83
C SER A 71 -19.08 12.08 6.33
N TYR A 72 -18.12 12.37 5.48
CA TYR A 72 -16.68 12.35 5.77
C TYR A 72 -16.13 13.76 6.03
N TRP A 73 -16.60 14.75 5.25
CA TRP A 73 -16.21 16.14 5.42
C TRP A 73 -17.36 17.08 5.06
N PRO A 74 -17.93 17.85 6.02
CA PRO A 74 -19.11 18.70 5.77
C PRO A 74 -18.92 19.77 4.69
N ARG A 75 -17.69 20.27 4.51
CA ARG A 75 -17.32 21.27 3.48
C ARG A 75 -16.50 20.64 2.36
N TRP A 76 -16.90 19.46 1.91
CA TRP A 76 -16.17 18.64 0.93
C TRP A 76 -15.87 19.35 -0.40
N GLN A 77 -16.65 20.37 -0.77
CA GLN A 77 -16.42 21.20 -1.95
C GLN A 77 -15.13 22.04 -1.84
N LYS A 78 -14.61 22.25 -0.64
CA LYS A 78 -13.35 22.96 -0.36
C LYS A 78 -12.17 22.02 -0.14
N ALA A 79 -12.35 20.75 -0.40
CA ALA A 79 -11.29 19.77 -0.36
C ALA A 79 -10.41 19.83 -1.62
N HIS A 80 -9.16 19.42 -1.48
CA HIS A 80 -8.37 18.97 -2.62
C HIS A 80 -8.44 17.44 -2.65
N VAL A 81 -9.09 16.88 -3.65
CA VAL A 81 -9.28 15.44 -3.81
C VAL A 81 -8.12 14.86 -4.60
N VAL A 82 -7.43 13.88 -4.02
CA VAL A 82 -6.37 13.10 -4.68
C VAL A 82 -6.94 11.72 -4.99
N ALA A 83 -7.30 11.49 -6.25
CA ALA A 83 -7.93 10.26 -6.71
C ALA A 83 -6.89 9.28 -7.25
N LEU A 84 -6.82 8.09 -6.63
CA LEU A 84 -5.86 7.03 -6.98
C LEU A 84 -6.59 5.92 -7.75
N SER A 85 -6.12 5.60 -8.96
CA SER A 85 -6.60 4.46 -9.73
C SER A 85 -5.54 4.01 -10.72
N ARG A 86 -5.12 2.73 -10.65
CA ARG A 86 -4.16 2.17 -11.62
C ARG A 86 -4.61 2.35 -13.06
N SER A 87 -5.79 1.83 -13.37
CA SER A 87 -6.36 1.88 -14.72
C SER A 87 -6.96 3.24 -15.09
N GLY A 88 -7.29 4.06 -14.07
CA GLY A 88 -8.09 5.26 -14.28
C GLY A 88 -9.53 5.01 -14.73
N GLU A 89 -10.01 3.75 -14.71
CA GLU A 89 -11.34 3.35 -15.19
C GLU A 89 -12.25 2.79 -14.09
N THR A 90 -11.75 2.66 -12.84
CA THR A 90 -12.57 2.18 -11.71
C THR A 90 -13.76 3.10 -11.52
N THR A 91 -14.98 2.57 -11.68
CA THR A 91 -16.23 3.33 -11.71
C THR A 91 -16.37 4.27 -10.51
N GLU A 92 -16.13 3.75 -9.29
CA GLU A 92 -16.29 4.50 -8.05
C GLU A 92 -15.29 5.65 -7.93
N THR A 93 -14.03 5.42 -8.30
CA THR A 93 -13.00 6.47 -8.26
C THR A 93 -13.25 7.56 -9.29
N VAL A 94 -13.68 7.17 -10.49
CA VAL A 94 -14.06 8.13 -11.55
C VAL A 94 -15.29 8.93 -11.14
N ALA A 95 -16.30 8.30 -10.55
CA ALA A 95 -17.50 8.99 -10.05
C ALA A 95 -17.13 9.98 -8.92
N ALA A 96 -16.27 9.59 -8.00
CA ALA A 96 -15.75 10.46 -6.94
C ALA A 96 -15.06 11.71 -7.51
N ALA A 97 -14.19 11.53 -8.50
CA ALA A 97 -13.49 12.64 -9.17
C ALA A 97 -14.47 13.57 -9.89
N LYS A 98 -15.41 13.02 -10.67
CA LYS A 98 -16.46 13.80 -11.39
C LYS A 98 -17.31 14.62 -10.42
N ALA A 99 -17.83 14.00 -9.36
CA ALA A 99 -18.67 14.67 -8.38
C ALA A 99 -17.91 15.80 -7.68
N SER A 100 -16.67 15.56 -7.27
CA SER A 100 -15.82 16.54 -6.59
C SER A 100 -15.55 17.75 -7.50
N ARG A 101 -15.15 17.51 -8.75
CA ARG A 101 -14.87 18.56 -9.70
C ARG A 101 -16.11 19.38 -10.05
N ALA A 102 -17.26 18.73 -10.26
CA ALA A 102 -18.53 19.40 -10.51
C ALA A 102 -18.97 20.30 -9.35
N ALA A 103 -18.59 19.99 -8.13
CA ALA A 103 -18.84 20.79 -6.93
C ALA A 103 -17.79 21.90 -6.69
N GLY A 104 -16.76 22.01 -7.55
CA GLY A 104 -15.71 23.02 -7.46
C GLY A 104 -14.49 22.64 -6.63
N ALA A 105 -14.39 21.41 -6.14
CA ALA A 105 -13.17 20.89 -5.52
C ALA A 105 -12.08 20.67 -6.56
N TYR A 106 -10.82 20.96 -6.20
CA TYR A 106 -9.68 20.66 -7.06
C TYR A 106 -9.36 19.16 -7.03
N VAL A 107 -9.14 18.54 -8.17
CA VAL A 107 -8.90 17.11 -8.30
C VAL A 107 -7.54 16.82 -8.91
N THR A 108 -6.68 16.10 -8.17
CA THR A 108 -5.45 15.49 -8.70
C THR A 108 -5.66 13.99 -8.90
N ALA A 109 -5.35 13.48 -10.08
CA ALA A 109 -5.30 12.05 -10.36
C ALA A 109 -3.89 11.49 -10.16
N ILE A 110 -3.78 10.33 -9.53
CA ILE A 110 -2.56 9.51 -9.49
C ILE A 110 -2.88 8.19 -10.20
N THR A 111 -2.21 7.92 -11.32
CA THR A 111 -2.52 6.78 -12.19
C THR A 111 -1.27 6.27 -12.91
N VAL A 112 -1.34 5.08 -13.51
CA VAL A 112 -0.33 4.61 -14.48
C VAL A 112 -0.88 4.59 -15.91
N GLU A 113 -2.13 5.05 -16.10
CA GLU A 113 -2.79 5.12 -17.41
C GLU A 113 -3.14 6.58 -17.73
N LYS A 114 -2.39 7.16 -18.68
CA LYS A 114 -2.53 8.58 -19.05
C LYS A 114 -3.79 8.88 -19.85
N ALA A 115 -4.31 7.91 -20.60
CA ALA A 115 -5.49 8.03 -21.43
C ALA A 115 -6.66 7.27 -20.78
N SER A 116 -7.31 7.87 -19.77
CA SER A 116 -8.35 7.21 -19.00
C SER A 116 -9.48 8.16 -18.59
N ALA A 117 -10.60 7.59 -18.16
CA ALA A 117 -11.74 8.36 -17.67
C ALA A 117 -11.37 9.23 -16.46
N LEU A 118 -10.50 8.77 -15.57
CA LEU A 118 -10.01 9.57 -14.44
C LEU A 118 -9.15 10.74 -14.92
N ALA A 119 -8.25 10.51 -15.88
CA ALA A 119 -7.42 11.56 -16.48
C ALA A 119 -8.26 12.68 -17.14
N ALA A 120 -9.39 12.31 -17.76
CA ALA A 120 -10.31 13.26 -18.35
C ALA A 120 -11.14 14.06 -17.30
N ASN A 121 -11.14 13.62 -16.04
CA ASN A 121 -11.96 14.19 -14.96
C ASN A 121 -11.11 14.71 -13.78
N CYS A 122 -9.88 15.14 -14.04
CA CYS A 122 -9.01 15.79 -13.04
C CYS A 122 -8.55 17.17 -13.55
N ASP A 123 -8.06 17.99 -12.63
CA ASP A 123 -7.43 19.28 -12.92
C ASP A 123 -5.91 19.13 -13.07
N ARG A 124 -5.35 18.12 -12.41
CA ARG A 124 -3.93 17.75 -12.47
C ARG A 124 -3.78 16.25 -12.53
N MET A 125 -2.86 15.75 -13.33
CA MET A 125 -2.53 14.34 -13.42
C MET A 125 -1.07 14.10 -13.04
N LEU A 126 -0.83 13.13 -12.16
CA LEU A 126 0.46 12.52 -11.87
C LEU A 126 0.44 11.10 -12.41
N ALA A 127 1.32 10.80 -13.36
CA ALA A 127 1.34 9.49 -14.01
C ALA A 127 2.77 8.98 -14.15
N ALA A 128 2.94 7.66 -13.98
CA ALA A 128 4.18 6.95 -14.23
C ALA A 128 3.91 5.73 -15.12
N GLU A 129 4.93 5.29 -15.84
CA GLU A 129 4.88 4.03 -16.57
C GLU A 129 5.12 2.87 -15.61
N THR A 130 4.35 1.79 -15.74
CA THR A 130 4.51 0.57 -14.93
C THR A 130 5.18 -0.54 -15.71
N HIS A 131 5.64 -1.58 -15.01
CA HIS A 131 6.29 -2.73 -15.65
C HIS A 131 5.30 -3.47 -16.57
N PRO A 132 5.68 -3.77 -17.83
CA PRO A 132 4.76 -4.35 -18.83
C PRO A 132 4.30 -5.78 -18.50
N ALA A 133 5.05 -6.52 -17.68
CA ALA A 133 4.63 -7.84 -17.20
C ALA A 133 3.56 -7.79 -16.09
N GLU A 134 3.26 -6.61 -15.52
CA GLU A 134 2.25 -6.49 -14.47
C GLU A 134 0.87 -6.96 -14.94
N GLY A 135 0.34 -7.95 -14.23
CA GLY A 135 -0.92 -8.60 -14.53
C GLY A 135 -2.14 -7.95 -13.87
N ILE A 136 -3.03 -8.80 -13.37
CA ILE A 136 -4.24 -8.39 -12.62
C ILE A 136 -3.86 -7.78 -11.28
N VAL A 137 -3.01 -8.47 -10.52
CA VAL A 137 -2.55 -8.00 -9.20
C VAL A 137 -1.61 -6.80 -9.36
N MET A 138 -1.86 -5.76 -8.58
CA MET A 138 -1.02 -4.55 -8.58
C MET A 138 0.30 -4.82 -7.84
N THR A 139 1.42 -4.61 -8.52
CA THR A 139 2.78 -4.74 -7.98
C THR A 139 3.56 -3.45 -8.24
N SER A 140 4.22 -3.32 -9.37
CA SER A 140 4.97 -2.11 -9.77
C SER A 140 4.10 -0.85 -9.74
N SER A 141 2.85 -0.93 -10.22
CA SER A 141 1.94 0.21 -10.22
C SER A 141 1.57 0.69 -8.82
N SER A 142 1.39 -0.22 -7.84
CA SER A 142 1.08 0.18 -6.46
C SER A 142 2.25 0.96 -5.83
N SER A 143 3.47 0.47 -6.02
CA SER A 143 4.67 1.16 -5.55
C SER A 143 4.84 2.54 -6.20
N LEU A 144 4.62 2.64 -7.52
CA LEU A 144 4.70 3.90 -8.27
C LEU A 144 3.65 4.91 -7.82
N MET A 145 2.41 4.47 -7.60
CA MET A 145 1.35 5.35 -7.12
C MET A 145 1.63 5.87 -5.70
N LEU A 146 2.21 5.03 -4.82
CA LEU A 146 2.66 5.46 -3.50
C LEU A 146 3.82 6.46 -3.61
N LEU A 147 4.81 6.19 -4.46
CA LEU A 147 5.94 7.08 -4.72
C LEU A 147 5.49 8.46 -5.22
N LEU A 148 4.58 8.50 -6.20
CA LEU A 148 4.00 9.75 -6.70
C LEU A 148 3.24 10.51 -5.61
N GLY A 149 2.48 9.81 -4.77
CA GLY A 149 1.78 10.41 -3.64
C GLY A 149 2.72 10.99 -2.59
N ILE A 150 3.80 10.29 -2.26
CA ILE A 150 4.86 10.77 -1.35
C ILE A 150 5.53 12.02 -1.93
N GLY A 151 5.86 12.00 -3.22
CA GLY A 151 6.42 13.16 -3.93
C GLY A 151 5.46 14.35 -3.98
N LEU A 152 4.15 14.13 -4.20
CA LEU A 152 3.12 15.16 -4.13
C LEU A 152 3.08 15.85 -2.77
N LEU A 153 3.27 15.09 -1.68
CA LEU A 153 3.32 15.63 -0.32
C LEU A 153 4.61 16.42 -0.02
N GLY A 154 5.57 16.44 -0.95
CA GLY A 154 6.82 17.18 -0.85
C GLY A 154 7.95 16.43 -0.16
N TYR A 155 7.79 15.14 0.09
CA TYR A 155 8.90 14.33 0.60
C TYR A 155 9.86 14.01 -0.55
N ALA A 156 11.16 14.28 -0.32
CA ALA A 156 12.21 13.90 -1.27
C ALA A 156 12.40 12.38 -1.25
N VAL A 157 12.40 11.76 -2.43
CA VAL A 157 12.70 10.35 -2.59
C VAL A 157 14.09 10.20 -3.18
N PRO A 158 15.13 9.90 -2.36
CA PRO A 158 16.50 9.82 -2.83
C PRO A 158 16.71 8.55 -3.69
N PRO A 159 17.58 8.57 -4.72
CA PRO A 159 17.88 7.39 -5.54
C PRO A 159 18.36 6.18 -4.72
N ALA A 160 19.02 6.40 -3.59
CA ALA A 160 19.47 5.34 -2.68
C ALA A 160 18.30 4.50 -2.11
N LEU A 161 17.07 5.03 -2.06
CA LEU A 161 15.91 4.28 -1.61
C LEU A 161 15.64 3.04 -2.49
N VAL A 162 15.95 3.14 -3.77
CA VAL A 162 15.82 2.01 -4.72
C VAL A 162 16.72 0.85 -4.32
N ASP A 163 17.96 1.16 -3.92
CA ASP A 163 18.92 0.13 -3.53
C ASP A 163 18.56 -0.46 -2.16
N THR A 164 18.05 0.37 -1.23
CA THR A 164 17.46 -0.10 0.04
C THR A 164 16.29 -1.06 -0.22
N ALA A 165 15.30 -0.66 -1.01
CA ALA A 165 14.11 -1.48 -1.28
C ALA A 165 14.46 -2.80 -1.98
N ARG A 166 15.41 -2.77 -2.92
CA ARG A 166 15.92 -3.96 -3.59
C ARG A 166 16.64 -4.89 -2.62
N GLY A 167 17.52 -4.37 -1.77
CA GLY A 167 18.22 -5.16 -0.77
C GLY A 167 17.28 -5.85 0.21
N VAL A 168 16.25 -5.14 0.69
CA VAL A 168 15.18 -5.71 1.54
C VAL A 168 14.42 -6.82 0.82
N LEU A 169 14.08 -6.63 -0.46
CA LEU A 169 13.40 -7.64 -1.28
C LEU A 169 14.24 -8.90 -1.45
N GLU A 170 15.53 -8.75 -1.80
CA GLU A 170 16.46 -9.85 -2.04
C GLU A 170 16.79 -10.63 -0.76
N ASP A 171 17.02 -9.92 0.37
CA ASP A 171 17.25 -10.57 1.67
C ASP A 171 16.01 -11.35 2.15
N LEU A 172 14.81 -10.79 1.95
CA LEU A 172 13.58 -11.50 2.27
C LEU A 172 13.45 -12.76 1.39
N ASP A 173 13.65 -12.67 0.08
CA ASP A 173 13.50 -13.81 -0.84
C ASP A 173 14.36 -14.99 -0.43
N ALA A 174 15.61 -14.72 -0.07
CA ALA A 174 16.56 -15.75 0.35
C ALA A 174 16.11 -16.53 1.61
N ARG A 175 15.33 -15.90 2.48
CA ARG A 175 14.94 -16.43 3.80
C ARG A 175 13.47 -16.89 3.84
N LEU A 176 12.65 -16.40 2.91
CA LEU A 176 11.18 -16.50 2.97
C LEU A 176 10.64 -17.94 2.98
N PRO A 177 11.16 -18.92 2.22
CA PRO A 177 10.63 -20.28 2.24
C PRO A 177 10.59 -20.90 3.64
N ALA A 178 11.64 -20.69 4.45
CA ALA A 178 11.70 -21.19 5.82
C ALA A 178 10.79 -20.40 6.79
N LEU A 179 10.53 -19.14 6.48
CA LEU A 179 9.71 -18.25 7.34
C LEU A 179 8.21 -18.51 7.21
N ILE A 180 7.75 -18.93 6.04
CA ILE A 180 6.32 -19.18 5.76
C ILE A 180 5.96 -20.67 5.71
N ALA A 181 6.94 -21.57 5.82
CA ALA A 181 6.69 -23.01 5.88
C ALA A 181 5.68 -23.32 7.00
N ASP A 182 4.67 -24.14 6.67
CA ASP A 182 3.61 -24.58 7.59
C ASP A 182 2.77 -23.44 8.23
N ARG A 183 2.80 -22.22 7.64
CA ARG A 183 1.99 -21.09 8.08
C ARG A 183 0.69 -21.02 7.26
N SER A 184 -0.42 -20.84 7.98
CA SER A 184 -1.76 -20.74 7.39
C SER A 184 -2.55 -19.52 7.89
N HIS A 185 -2.07 -18.84 8.91
CA HIS A 185 -2.62 -17.61 9.43
C HIS A 185 -1.57 -16.49 9.29
N PHE A 186 -1.89 -15.46 8.52
CA PHE A 186 -1.01 -14.33 8.27
C PHE A 186 -1.63 -13.04 8.79
N VAL A 187 -0.90 -12.31 9.62
CA VAL A 187 -1.31 -11.02 10.13
C VAL A 187 -0.25 -9.96 9.86
N TYR A 188 -0.68 -8.85 9.31
CA TYR A 188 0.18 -7.70 9.01
C TYR A 188 -0.05 -6.60 10.06
N LEU A 189 1.01 -6.11 10.64
CA LEU A 189 0.98 -5.13 11.73
C LEU A 189 1.75 -3.89 11.32
N GLY A 190 1.05 -2.75 11.25
CA GLY A 190 1.65 -1.47 10.92
C GLY A 190 0.83 -0.31 11.49
N GLY A 191 1.49 0.72 12.00
CA GLY A 191 0.82 1.86 12.63
C GLY A 191 1.07 3.19 11.93
N GLY A 192 0.11 4.13 12.01
CA GLY A 192 0.20 5.40 11.32
C GLY A 192 0.28 5.23 9.80
N PRO A 193 1.29 5.84 9.12
CA PRO A 193 1.45 5.67 7.67
C PRO A 193 1.68 4.22 7.22
N LEU A 194 2.16 3.35 8.12
CA LEU A 194 2.43 1.95 7.81
C LEU A 194 1.17 1.07 7.85
N TYR A 195 0.04 1.57 8.38
CA TYR A 195 -1.19 0.79 8.42
C TYR A 195 -1.74 0.51 7.01
N GLY A 196 -1.75 1.50 6.14
CA GLY A 196 -2.16 1.31 4.75
C GLY A 196 -1.23 0.34 3.99
N VAL A 197 0.08 0.37 4.29
CA VAL A 197 1.06 -0.58 3.72
C VAL A 197 0.84 -1.99 4.26
N ALA A 198 0.50 -2.14 5.55
CA ALA A 198 0.14 -3.43 6.15
C ALA A 198 -1.13 -4.02 5.51
N LEU A 199 -2.16 -3.20 5.31
CA LEU A 199 -3.38 -3.59 4.58
C LEU A 199 -3.06 -4.02 3.14
N GLU A 200 -2.15 -3.30 2.47
CA GLU A 200 -1.75 -3.63 1.10
C GLU A 200 -0.98 -4.96 1.05
N GLY A 201 -0.06 -5.21 1.97
CA GLY A 201 0.63 -6.49 2.09
C GLY A 201 -0.35 -7.65 2.33
N ALA A 202 -1.31 -7.46 3.24
CA ALA A 202 -2.35 -8.44 3.52
C ALA A 202 -3.22 -8.71 2.27
N LEU A 203 -3.61 -7.65 1.54
CA LEU A 203 -4.38 -7.77 0.31
C LEU A 203 -3.59 -8.54 -0.76
N LYS A 204 -2.30 -8.22 -0.95
CA LYS A 204 -1.45 -8.91 -1.94
C LYS A 204 -1.34 -10.41 -1.63
N LEU A 205 -1.11 -10.78 -0.38
CA LEU A 205 -1.06 -12.18 0.00
C LEU A 205 -2.40 -12.86 -0.23
N MET A 206 -3.50 -12.23 0.13
CA MET A 206 -4.86 -12.77 -0.08
C MET A 206 -5.17 -12.97 -1.56
N GLU A 207 -4.92 -11.98 -2.41
CA GLU A 207 -5.18 -12.03 -3.86
C GLU A 207 -4.37 -13.13 -4.55
N MET A 208 -3.08 -13.22 -4.23
CA MET A 208 -2.15 -14.14 -4.88
C MET A 208 -2.29 -15.57 -4.37
N SER A 209 -2.34 -15.76 -3.05
CA SER A 209 -2.26 -17.08 -2.43
C SER A 209 -3.60 -17.65 -1.97
N GLN A 210 -4.69 -16.86 -2.01
CA GLN A 210 -6.02 -17.25 -1.53
C GLN A 210 -6.02 -17.70 -0.05
N ILE A 211 -5.09 -17.17 0.74
CA ILE A 211 -5.03 -17.35 2.19
C ILE A 211 -5.81 -16.21 2.84
N PHE A 212 -6.59 -16.54 3.88
CA PHE A 212 -7.25 -15.52 4.69
C PHE A 212 -6.20 -14.75 5.51
N THR A 213 -6.16 -13.43 5.34
CA THR A 213 -5.19 -12.54 5.97
C THR A 213 -5.87 -11.44 6.76
N GLN A 214 -5.15 -10.86 7.71
CA GLN A 214 -5.62 -9.75 8.52
C GLN A 214 -4.56 -8.64 8.56
N ALA A 215 -4.99 -7.40 8.80
CA ALA A 215 -4.09 -6.30 9.09
C ALA A 215 -4.64 -5.43 10.23
N PHE A 216 -3.76 -5.01 11.14
CA PHE A 216 -4.14 -4.22 12.31
C PHE A 216 -3.08 -3.16 12.62
N HIS A 217 -3.50 -2.13 13.35
CA HIS A 217 -2.56 -1.35 14.15
C HIS A 217 -1.94 -2.25 15.21
N PRO A 218 -0.61 -2.22 15.44
CA PRO A 218 0.05 -3.22 16.28
C PRO A 218 -0.57 -3.36 17.67
N LEU A 219 -0.77 -2.27 18.38
CA LEU A 219 -1.28 -2.34 19.74
C LEU A 219 -2.77 -2.72 19.82
N GLU A 220 -3.56 -2.42 18.78
CA GLU A 220 -4.97 -2.84 18.68
C GLU A 220 -5.11 -4.36 18.50
N TYR A 221 -4.08 -5.04 18.00
CA TYR A 221 -4.09 -6.49 17.85
C TYR A 221 -4.25 -7.23 19.17
N ARG A 222 -3.80 -6.63 20.30
CA ARG A 222 -3.98 -7.17 21.64
C ARG A 222 -5.44 -7.23 22.08
N HIS A 223 -6.33 -6.41 21.48
CA HIS A 223 -7.70 -6.22 21.90
C HIS A 223 -8.69 -7.19 21.21
N GLY A 224 -8.37 -8.48 21.25
CA GLY A 224 -9.20 -9.57 20.72
C GLY A 224 -8.50 -10.41 19.66
N PRO A 225 -8.03 -9.85 18.53
CA PRO A 225 -7.45 -10.63 17.43
C PRO A 225 -6.27 -11.52 17.82
N VAL A 226 -5.51 -11.16 18.84
CA VAL A 226 -4.41 -11.96 19.42
C VAL A 226 -4.85 -13.37 19.87
N SER A 227 -6.13 -13.59 20.10
CA SER A 227 -6.68 -14.92 20.43
C SER A 227 -6.55 -15.95 19.31
N LEU A 228 -6.26 -15.52 18.08
CA LEU A 228 -6.05 -16.40 16.92
C LEU A 228 -4.60 -16.85 16.76
N VAL A 229 -3.68 -16.34 17.61
CA VAL A 229 -2.25 -16.60 17.47
C VAL A 229 -1.92 -17.99 17.96
N ASP A 230 -1.25 -18.77 17.11
CA ASP A 230 -0.70 -20.09 17.38
C ASP A 230 0.57 -20.32 16.53
N GLU A 231 1.10 -21.54 16.57
CA GLU A 231 2.29 -21.94 15.81
C GLU A 231 2.11 -21.91 14.28
N ARG A 232 0.89 -21.78 13.77
CA ARG A 232 0.59 -21.60 12.34
C ARG A 232 0.57 -20.14 11.93
N THR A 233 0.76 -19.20 12.89
CA THR A 233 0.73 -17.79 12.64
C THR A 233 2.08 -17.28 12.14
N ALA A 234 2.07 -16.52 11.03
CA ALA A 234 3.13 -15.63 10.61
C ALA A 234 2.67 -14.18 10.82
N ALA A 235 3.35 -13.45 11.69
CA ALA A 235 3.11 -12.04 11.91
C ALA A 235 4.14 -11.19 11.16
N ILE A 236 3.69 -10.32 10.28
CA ILE A 236 4.51 -9.38 9.51
C ILE A 236 4.47 -8.04 10.21
N MET A 237 5.57 -7.64 10.84
CA MET A 237 5.65 -6.43 11.65
C MET A 237 6.41 -5.31 10.92
N LEU A 238 5.74 -4.21 10.66
CA LEU A 238 6.33 -2.96 10.15
C LEU A 238 6.53 -2.01 11.33
N TYR A 239 7.75 -1.89 11.81
CA TYR A 239 8.05 -1.07 12.99
C TYR A 239 7.96 0.42 12.70
N SER A 240 7.33 1.14 13.61
CA SER A 240 7.29 2.59 13.61
C SER A 240 8.35 3.17 14.54
N ALA A 241 9.16 4.10 14.05
CA ALA A 241 10.22 4.72 14.87
C ALA A 241 9.68 5.31 16.20
N ALA A 242 8.46 5.83 16.20
CA ALA A 242 7.86 6.47 17.37
C ALA A 242 7.35 5.48 18.44
N ARG A 243 7.17 4.19 18.11
CA ARG A 243 6.57 3.19 19.01
C ARG A 243 7.37 1.90 19.11
N GLN A 244 8.61 1.92 18.68
CA GLN A 244 9.47 0.73 18.51
C GLN A 244 9.53 -0.14 19.78
N GLU A 245 9.65 0.46 20.97
CA GLU A 245 9.70 -0.28 22.25
C GLU A 245 8.38 -1.03 22.52
N ALA A 246 7.24 -0.37 22.37
CA ALA A 246 5.93 -0.98 22.61
C ALA A 246 5.60 -2.07 21.56
N GLU A 247 6.03 -1.85 20.32
CA GLU A 247 5.87 -2.80 19.23
C GLU A 247 6.79 -4.02 19.40
N ALA A 248 8.03 -3.84 19.87
CA ALA A 248 8.94 -4.94 20.22
C ALA A 248 8.39 -5.79 21.37
N LYS A 249 7.75 -5.18 22.36
CA LYS A 249 7.09 -5.89 23.44
C LYS A 249 5.93 -6.76 22.93
N LEU A 250 5.11 -6.22 22.02
CA LEU A 250 4.07 -7.01 21.36
C LEU A 250 4.68 -8.19 20.59
N VAL A 251 5.76 -7.97 19.86
CA VAL A 251 6.45 -9.06 19.11
C VAL A 251 6.87 -10.20 20.04
N GLY A 252 7.48 -9.89 21.20
CA GLY A 252 7.77 -10.91 22.20
C GLY A 252 6.53 -11.68 22.67
N GLU A 253 5.42 -10.98 22.92
CA GLU A 253 4.15 -11.61 23.30
C GLU A 253 3.59 -12.55 22.22
N LEU A 254 3.78 -12.22 20.93
CA LEU A 254 3.37 -13.06 19.81
C LEU A 254 4.26 -14.31 19.69
N GLN A 255 5.58 -14.14 19.84
CA GLN A 255 6.54 -15.24 19.85
C GLN A 255 6.27 -16.21 20.99
N ASP A 256 5.97 -15.73 22.20
CA ASP A 256 5.59 -16.55 23.35
C ASP A 256 4.33 -17.40 23.09
N LYS A 257 3.48 -16.98 22.16
CA LYS A 257 2.28 -17.71 21.72
C LYS A 257 2.52 -18.62 20.50
N GLY A 258 3.77 -18.73 20.04
CA GLY A 258 4.16 -19.62 18.94
C GLY A 258 4.16 -18.95 17.56
N ALA A 259 3.78 -17.68 17.43
CA ALA A 259 3.86 -17.00 16.14
C ALA A 259 5.31 -16.87 15.66
N ARG A 260 5.52 -16.96 14.36
CA ARG A 260 6.77 -16.54 13.71
C ARG A 260 6.64 -15.10 13.28
N VAL A 261 7.56 -14.24 13.70
CA VAL A 261 7.54 -12.82 13.40
C VAL A 261 8.58 -12.47 12.34
N ILE A 262 8.11 -11.95 11.21
CA ILE A 262 8.89 -11.36 10.11
C ILE A 262 8.87 -9.84 10.31
N ALA A 263 10.00 -9.27 10.71
CA ALA A 263 10.05 -7.90 11.21
C ALA A 263 10.87 -6.99 10.27
N PHE A 264 10.31 -5.86 9.92
CA PHE A 264 10.98 -4.79 9.18
C PHE A 264 11.27 -3.62 10.11
N GLY A 265 12.55 -3.28 10.28
CA GLY A 265 13.01 -2.15 11.09
C GLY A 265 13.07 -2.37 12.60
N GLY A 266 12.98 -3.62 13.07
CA GLY A 266 13.05 -3.96 14.47
C GLY A 266 13.20 -5.46 14.72
N PRO A 267 13.15 -5.93 16.00
CA PRO A 267 13.37 -7.33 16.37
C PRO A 267 12.21 -8.25 15.91
N GLY A 268 12.56 -9.52 15.60
CA GLY A 268 11.65 -10.60 15.23
C GLY A 268 12.41 -11.90 15.08
N ASP A 269 11.75 -13.00 14.68
CA ASP A 269 12.43 -14.25 14.32
C ASP A 269 13.29 -14.09 13.06
N ALA A 270 12.84 -13.22 12.17
CA ALA A 270 13.63 -12.71 11.06
C ALA A 270 13.51 -11.19 11.04
N SER A 271 14.62 -10.50 11.16
CA SER A 271 14.70 -9.04 11.12
C SER A 271 15.33 -8.57 9.82
N PHE A 272 14.73 -7.54 9.23
CA PHE A 272 15.17 -6.90 7.99
C PHE A 272 15.41 -5.42 8.28
N GLU A 273 16.63 -4.96 8.06
CA GLU A 273 16.96 -3.55 8.19
C GLU A 273 16.42 -2.78 6.97
N VAL A 274 15.87 -1.59 7.22
CA VAL A 274 15.32 -0.71 6.19
C VAL A 274 15.90 0.69 6.39
N PRO A 275 17.15 0.92 6.00
CA PRO A 275 17.83 2.21 6.23
C PRO A 275 17.28 3.29 5.30
N CYS A 276 16.26 4.02 5.76
CA CYS A 276 15.67 5.17 5.06
C CYS A 276 14.94 6.09 6.05
N ASP A 277 14.59 7.28 5.57
CA ASP A 277 13.77 8.21 6.34
C ASP A 277 12.38 7.63 6.63
N PRO A 278 11.80 7.86 7.83
CA PRO A 278 10.52 7.28 8.24
C PRO A 278 9.37 7.44 7.25
N PRO A 279 9.17 8.58 6.54
CA PRO A 279 8.12 8.71 5.54
C PRO A 279 8.25 7.77 4.34
N LEU A 280 9.46 7.29 4.07
CA LEU A 280 9.77 6.41 2.93
C LEU A 280 9.75 4.92 3.28
N PHE A 281 9.69 4.60 4.58
CA PHE A 281 9.82 3.23 5.08
C PHE A 281 8.78 2.27 4.46
N GLY A 282 7.53 2.69 4.39
CA GLY A 282 6.46 1.89 3.79
C GLY A 282 6.69 1.60 2.31
N LEU A 283 7.19 2.61 1.56
CA LEU A 283 7.54 2.43 0.15
C LEU A 283 8.72 1.45 -0.02
N ALA A 284 9.74 1.53 0.83
CA ALA A 284 10.89 0.63 0.79
C ALA A 284 10.52 -0.83 1.10
N CYS A 285 9.54 -1.06 1.99
CA CYS A 285 9.06 -2.40 2.34
C CYS A 285 8.10 -3.01 1.30
N LEU A 286 7.38 -2.19 0.54
CA LEU A 286 6.27 -2.64 -0.29
C LEU A 286 6.63 -3.75 -1.29
N PRO A 287 7.77 -3.72 -2.03
CA PRO A 287 8.17 -4.82 -2.90
C PRO A 287 8.36 -6.16 -2.17
N ALA A 288 8.90 -6.13 -0.96
CA ALA A 288 9.07 -7.32 -0.12
C ALA A 288 7.71 -7.91 0.32
N LEU A 289 6.73 -7.05 0.65
CA LEU A 289 5.37 -7.51 0.97
C LEU A 289 4.65 -8.11 -0.24
N GLN A 290 4.88 -7.58 -1.44
CA GLN A 290 4.38 -8.15 -2.69
C GLN A 290 4.97 -9.55 -2.94
N LEU A 291 6.28 -9.70 -2.73
CA LEU A 291 6.97 -10.98 -2.89
C LEU A 291 6.45 -12.04 -1.90
N LEU A 292 6.10 -11.64 -0.69
CA LEU A 292 5.55 -12.55 0.32
C LEU A 292 4.25 -13.21 -0.20
N GLY A 293 3.39 -12.45 -0.87
CA GLY A 293 2.19 -12.98 -1.53
C GLY A 293 2.53 -13.94 -2.68
N GLU A 294 3.51 -13.60 -3.52
CA GLU A 294 3.94 -14.44 -4.64
C GLU A 294 4.54 -15.77 -4.15
N ARG A 295 5.42 -15.75 -3.14
CA ARG A 295 6.02 -16.97 -2.59
C ARG A 295 4.98 -17.85 -1.86
N ALA A 296 4.04 -17.24 -1.15
CA ALA A 296 2.94 -17.98 -0.54
C ALA A 296 2.03 -18.66 -1.61
N ALA A 297 1.82 -18.02 -2.76
CA ALA A 297 1.08 -18.58 -3.89
C ALA A 297 1.86 -19.75 -4.53
N GLN A 298 3.15 -19.57 -4.78
CA GLN A 298 4.03 -20.61 -5.34
C GLN A 298 4.06 -21.86 -4.45
N ALA A 299 4.15 -21.70 -3.13
CA ALA A 299 4.10 -22.81 -2.17
C ALA A 299 2.78 -23.60 -2.24
N ARG A 300 1.71 -23.00 -2.78
CA ARG A 300 0.38 -23.59 -2.97
C ARG A 300 0.08 -23.97 -4.41
N ASN A 301 1.02 -23.81 -5.34
CA ASN A 301 0.84 -24.03 -6.78
C ASN A 301 -0.32 -23.19 -7.38
N ILE A 302 -0.49 -21.94 -6.92
CA ILE A 302 -1.51 -21.01 -7.40
C ILE A 302 -0.90 -20.09 -8.46
N ASP A 303 -1.58 -19.94 -9.59
CA ASP A 303 -1.21 -18.98 -10.64
C ASP A 303 -1.60 -17.55 -10.21
N THR A 304 -0.59 -16.68 -10.10
CA THR A 304 -0.74 -15.28 -9.71
C THR A 304 -0.98 -14.33 -10.89
N VAL A 305 -0.84 -14.81 -12.12
CA VAL A 305 -1.09 -14.01 -13.33
C VAL A 305 -2.58 -13.77 -13.54
N ALA A 306 -3.39 -14.79 -13.26
CA ALA A 306 -4.85 -14.75 -13.38
C ALA A 306 -5.53 -15.29 -12.11
N PRO A 307 -5.46 -14.59 -10.98
CA PRO A 307 -6.13 -15.02 -9.74
C PRO A 307 -7.64 -15.16 -9.97
N ARG A 308 -8.23 -16.20 -9.36
CA ARG A 308 -9.67 -16.46 -9.52
C ARG A 308 -10.51 -15.27 -9.06
N HIS A 309 -11.61 -15.02 -9.76
CA HIS A 309 -12.59 -13.96 -9.46
C HIS A 309 -12.07 -12.53 -9.55
N LEU A 310 -10.83 -12.31 -9.96
CA LEU A 310 -10.29 -10.96 -10.12
C LEU A 310 -10.26 -10.55 -11.59
N THR A 311 -10.44 -9.25 -11.82
CA THR A 311 -10.28 -8.59 -13.12
C THR A 311 -9.34 -7.40 -12.98
N LYS A 312 -8.68 -7.04 -14.08
CA LYS A 312 -7.73 -5.90 -14.06
C LYS A 312 -8.41 -4.56 -13.77
N VAL A 313 -9.68 -4.45 -14.15
CA VAL A 313 -10.53 -3.25 -13.96
C VAL A 313 -11.87 -3.71 -13.41
N VAL A 314 -12.33 -3.04 -12.35
CA VAL A 314 -13.68 -3.23 -11.81
C VAL A 314 -14.56 -2.10 -12.34
N THR A 315 -15.58 -2.47 -13.11
CA THR A 315 -16.62 -1.55 -13.58
C THR A 315 -17.96 -2.02 -13.07
N LEU A 316 -18.74 -1.12 -12.51
CA LEU A 316 -20.13 -1.37 -12.16
C LEU A 316 -20.98 -1.09 -13.40
N ALA A 317 -21.88 -2.04 -13.73
CA ALA A 317 -22.81 -1.91 -14.83
C ALA A 317 -23.91 -0.86 -14.54
#